data_f91b4fc937ccc9cb8b589dc917aac1a6
#
_entry.id   f91b4fc937ccc9cb8b589dc917aac1a6
#
_cell.length_a   1.000
_cell.length_b   1.000
_cell.length_c   1.000
_cell.angle_alpha   90.00
_cell.angle_beta   90.00
_cell.angle_gamma   90.00
#
_symmetry.space_group_name_H-M   'P 1'
#
loop_
_entity.id
_entity.type
_entity.pdbx_description
1 polymer ?
#
loop_
_entity_poly.entity_id
_entity_poly.type
_entity_poly.pdbx_seq_one_letter_code
_entity_poly.pdbx_strand_id
1 'polypeptide(L)'
;MSNQPEKDYEKLIADQLSEAGIKFATEKAIAGLAPDFIVYAPDGRQFIVEVKNWDFPGLTTEASRQAQNYQDAVKADGAFIVIPGLKRNLPSKGVVTLDGLVPALLAELETTKARLNPPTATNVGNLVFAAMPFAPQYEDVFFIAMRYAAEQVGAVCTRVDRREFQGNVVDEIQSLIRESIAVFVDLSEAKPNVLYETGYAHALKKPCIHICSTSLEKLPFDVYQWKTTKYHPGQIHKLGKELAQRLKDALA
;
A
#
# COMPACT_ATOMS: atom_id res chain seq x y z
N MET A 1 -3.53 -9.06 34.95
CA MET A 1 -4.75 -8.25 35.07
C MET A 1 -5.56 -8.53 33.83
N SER A 2 -6.79 -9.08 33.96
CA SER A 2 -7.57 -9.61 32.86
C SER A 2 -8.04 -8.51 31.93
N ASN A 3 -7.81 -8.68 30.61
CA ASN A 3 -8.30 -7.83 29.52
C ASN A 3 -9.81 -8.01 29.29
N GLN A 4 -10.62 -7.97 30.38
CA GLN A 4 -12.07 -8.18 30.30
C GLN A 4 -12.76 -7.25 29.28
N PRO A 5 -12.46 -5.95 29.22
CA PRO A 5 -13.09 -5.06 28.24
C PRO A 5 -12.77 -5.41 26.77
N GLU A 6 -11.57 -5.89 26.48
CA GLU A 6 -11.15 -6.26 25.13
C GLU A 6 -11.92 -7.49 24.61
N LYS A 7 -12.12 -8.50 25.47
CA LYS A 7 -12.94 -9.68 25.15
C LYS A 7 -14.41 -9.36 24.91
N ASP A 8 -14.96 -8.38 25.61
CA ASP A 8 -16.33 -7.93 25.38
C ASP A 8 -16.48 -7.27 24.01
N TYR A 9 -15.47 -6.52 23.55
CA TYR A 9 -15.45 -5.95 22.21
C TYR A 9 -15.21 -7.01 21.13
N GLU A 10 -14.34 -7.99 21.37
CA GLU A 10 -14.16 -9.13 20.45
C GLU A 10 -15.50 -9.87 20.23
N LYS A 11 -16.28 -10.09 21.28
CA LYS A 11 -17.61 -10.71 21.14
C LYS A 11 -18.55 -9.87 20.28
N LEU A 12 -18.61 -8.55 20.52
CA LEU A 12 -19.43 -7.64 19.70
C LEU A 12 -19.02 -7.66 18.22
N ILE A 13 -17.73 -7.72 17.95
CA ILE A 13 -17.20 -7.81 16.57
C ILE A 13 -17.58 -9.15 15.94
N ALA A 14 -17.46 -10.25 16.67
CA ALA A 14 -17.88 -11.57 16.18
C ALA A 14 -19.36 -11.60 15.82
N ASP A 15 -20.22 -10.99 16.64
CA ASP A 15 -21.66 -10.87 16.37
C ASP A 15 -21.90 -10.01 15.12
N GLN A 16 -21.27 -8.85 14.99
CA GLN A 16 -21.38 -7.98 13.80
C GLN A 16 -20.92 -8.66 12.51
N LEU A 17 -19.80 -9.37 12.54
CA LEU A 17 -19.28 -10.11 11.37
C LEU A 17 -20.24 -11.25 10.98
N SER A 18 -20.82 -11.96 11.97
CA SER A 18 -21.79 -13.02 11.76
C SER A 18 -23.08 -12.49 11.16
N GLU A 19 -23.63 -11.39 11.68
CA GLU A 19 -24.82 -10.71 11.15
C GLU A 19 -24.63 -10.23 9.72
N ALA A 20 -23.42 -9.75 9.38
CA ALA A 20 -23.04 -9.36 8.03
C ALA A 20 -22.76 -10.54 7.09
N GLY A 21 -22.82 -11.78 7.56
CA GLY A 21 -22.52 -12.99 6.78
C GLY A 21 -21.04 -13.13 6.40
N ILE A 22 -20.16 -12.47 7.12
CA ILE A 22 -18.71 -12.47 6.87
C ILE A 22 -18.09 -13.67 7.59
N LYS A 23 -17.35 -14.51 6.86
CA LYS A 23 -16.64 -15.66 7.44
C LYS A 23 -15.37 -15.21 8.17
N PHE A 24 -15.15 -15.70 9.37
CA PHE A 24 -13.96 -15.40 10.16
C PHE A 24 -13.53 -16.59 11.03
N ALA A 25 -12.31 -16.55 11.53
CA ALA A 25 -11.78 -17.39 12.59
C ALA A 25 -11.18 -16.52 13.71
N THR A 26 -11.26 -17.00 14.93
CA THR A 26 -10.72 -16.35 16.13
C THR A 26 -9.52 -17.12 16.65
N GLU A 27 -8.58 -16.42 17.31
CA GLU A 27 -7.44 -16.98 18.08
C GLU A 27 -6.62 -18.05 17.31
N LYS A 28 -6.58 -17.99 15.98
CA LYS A 28 -5.80 -18.94 15.20
C LYS A 28 -4.35 -18.47 15.11
N ALA A 29 -3.45 -19.15 15.81
CA ALA A 29 -2.02 -18.87 15.71
C ALA A 29 -1.51 -19.16 14.29
N ILE A 30 -0.98 -18.13 13.60
CA ILE A 30 -0.34 -18.21 12.30
C ILE A 30 1.05 -17.58 12.41
N ALA A 31 2.08 -18.30 12.00
CA ALA A 31 3.46 -17.84 12.03
C ALA A 31 3.94 -17.33 13.42
N GLY A 32 3.40 -17.88 14.52
CA GLY A 32 3.73 -17.47 15.89
C GLY A 32 3.01 -16.22 16.39
N LEU A 33 2.07 -15.69 15.60
CA LEU A 33 1.19 -14.58 15.94
C LEU A 33 -0.24 -15.08 16.10
N ALA A 34 -1.00 -14.47 17.01
CA ALA A 34 -2.40 -14.81 17.25
C ALA A 34 -3.25 -13.54 17.12
N PRO A 35 -3.66 -13.16 15.89
CA PRO A 35 -4.59 -12.06 15.71
C PRO A 35 -5.96 -12.40 16.31
N ASP A 36 -6.69 -11.38 16.77
CA ASP A 36 -8.01 -11.58 17.35
C ASP A 36 -8.98 -12.20 16.34
N PHE A 37 -8.93 -11.75 15.07
CA PHE A 37 -9.72 -12.34 13.98
C PHE A 37 -8.92 -12.44 12.69
N ILE A 38 -9.22 -13.51 11.94
CA ILE A 38 -8.89 -13.64 10.52
C ILE A 38 -10.20 -13.68 9.76
N VAL A 39 -10.43 -12.68 8.92
CA VAL A 39 -11.63 -12.60 8.07
C VAL A 39 -11.32 -13.19 6.71
N TYR A 40 -12.21 -14.03 6.21
CA TYR A 40 -12.10 -14.69 4.91
C TYR A 40 -13.10 -14.10 3.92
N ALA A 41 -12.58 -13.46 2.89
CA ALA A 41 -13.39 -12.95 1.80
C ALA A 41 -13.85 -14.07 0.85
N PRO A 42 -15.00 -13.92 0.17
CA PRO A 42 -15.49 -14.91 -0.80
C PRO A 42 -14.55 -15.15 -1.99
N ASP A 43 -13.68 -14.20 -2.29
CA ASP A 43 -12.68 -14.25 -3.37
C ASP A 43 -11.34 -14.88 -2.94
N GLY A 44 -11.25 -15.40 -1.72
CA GLY A 44 -10.08 -16.08 -1.16
C GLY A 44 -9.11 -15.16 -0.42
N ARG A 45 -9.34 -13.84 -0.40
CA ARG A 45 -8.51 -12.91 0.37
C ARG A 45 -8.70 -13.09 1.87
N GLN A 46 -7.67 -12.70 2.62
CA GLN A 46 -7.65 -12.75 4.08
C GLN A 46 -7.34 -11.38 4.66
N PHE A 47 -8.10 -10.98 5.66
CA PHE A 47 -7.87 -9.74 6.39
C PHE A 47 -7.65 -10.04 7.87
N ILE A 48 -6.69 -9.36 8.46
CA ILE A 48 -6.45 -9.41 9.91
C ILE A 48 -7.29 -8.33 10.58
N VAL A 49 -7.92 -8.67 11.69
CA VAL A 49 -8.59 -7.71 12.56
C VAL A 49 -8.03 -7.85 13.96
N GLU A 50 -7.58 -6.74 14.50
CA GLU A 50 -7.00 -6.62 15.84
C GLU A 50 -7.81 -5.61 16.64
N VAL A 51 -8.16 -5.94 17.87
CA VAL A 51 -8.93 -5.06 18.76
C VAL A 51 -7.98 -4.43 19.77
N LYS A 52 -8.03 -3.12 19.93
CA LYS A 52 -7.22 -2.41 20.91
C LYS A 52 -8.08 -1.46 21.73
N ASN A 53 -8.21 -1.76 22.98
CA ASN A 53 -8.91 -0.89 23.94
C ASN A 53 -7.95 0.21 24.44
N TRP A 54 -7.67 1.19 23.57
CA TRP A 54 -6.75 2.28 23.86
C TRP A 54 -7.48 3.62 24.00
N ASP A 55 -7.23 4.30 25.12
CA ASP A 55 -7.80 5.62 25.42
C ASP A 55 -6.97 6.81 24.89
N PHE A 56 -5.91 6.58 24.10
CA PHE A 56 -4.93 7.62 23.75
C PHE A 56 -4.84 7.93 22.25
N PRO A 57 -4.92 9.23 21.84
CA PRO A 57 -4.83 9.64 20.43
C PRO A 57 -3.47 9.40 19.74
N GLY A 58 -2.38 9.18 20.50
CA GLY A 58 -1.03 9.00 19.98
C GLY A 58 -0.68 7.58 19.51
N LEU A 59 -1.53 6.60 19.82
CA LEU A 59 -1.25 5.18 19.61
C LEU A 59 -1.65 4.66 18.20
N THR A 60 -2.24 5.49 17.34
CA THR A 60 -2.63 5.09 15.99
C THR A 60 -1.44 4.67 15.11
N THR A 61 -0.26 5.22 15.36
CA THR A 61 0.98 4.86 14.64
C THR A 61 1.48 3.48 15.06
N GLU A 62 1.45 3.18 16.36
CA GLU A 62 1.84 1.88 16.90
C GLU A 62 0.86 0.79 16.46
N ALA A 63 -0.45 1.07 16.50
CA ALA A 63 -1.48 0.19 15.99
C ALA A 63 -1.28 -0.12 14.50
N SER A 64 -1.05 0.89 13.68
CA SER A 64 -0.82 0.71 12.24
C SER A 64 0.44 -0.11 11.97
N ARG A 65 1.51 0.08 12.76
CA ARG A 65 2.74 -0.72 12.67
C ARG A 65 2.49 -2.18 13.05
N GLN A 66 1.72 -2.43 14.09
CA GLN A 66 1.36 -3.78 14.52
C GLN A 66 0.51 -4.49 13.47
N ALA A 67 -0.50 -3.81 12.91
CA ALA A 67 -1.32 -4.34 11.82
C ALA A 67 -0.47 -4.71 10.60
N GLN A 68 0.48 -3.86 10.23
CA GLN A 68 1.39 -4.15 9.13
C GLN A 68 2.25 -5.37 9.41
N ASN A 69 2.80 -5.51 10.62
CA ASN A 69 3.57 -6.68 11.02
C ASN A 69 2.74 -7.98 10.92
N TYR A 70 1.47 -7.94 11.36
CA TYR A 70 0.56 -9.08 11.22
C TYR A 70 0.27 -9.39 9.76
N GLN A 71 -0.04 -8.36 8.96
CA GLN A 71 -0.32 -8.52 7.54
C GLN A 71 0.86 -9.17 6.80
N ASP A 72 2.08 -8.72 7.07
CA ASP A 72 3.29 -9.24 6.44
C ASP A 72 3.61 -10.68 6.88
N ALA A 73 3.45 -10.97 8.17
CA ALA A 73 3.75 -12.29 8.73
C ALA A 73 2.81 -13.39 8.22
N VAL A 74 1.53 -13.08 8.02
CA VAL A 74 0.53 -14.05 7.54
C VAL A 74 0.20 -13.90 6.05
N LYS A 75 0.85 -12.96 5.36
CA LYS A 75 0.59 -12.61 3.96
C LYS A 75 -0.88 -12.27 3.70
N ALA A 76 -1.51 -11.57 4.66
CA ALA A 76 -2.89 -11.12 4.52
C ALA A 76 -3.00 -9.97 3.52
N ASP A 77 -4.14 -9.88 2.86
CA ASP A 77 -4.44 -8.84 1.86
C ASP A 77 -4.69 -7.47 2.47
N GLY A 78 -4.96 -7.41 3.77
CA GLY A 78 -5.11 -6.19 4.53
C GLY A 78 -5.22 -6.44 6.02
N ALA A 79 -5.14 -5.36 6.81
CA ALA A 79 -5.30 -5.42 8.24
C ALA A 79 -6.12 -4.24 8.76
N PHE A 80 -6.98 -4.50 9.73
CA PHE A 80 -7.78 -3.51 10.42
C PHE A 80 -7.49 -3.53 11.92
N ILE A 81 -7.36 -2.35 12.49
CA ILE A 81 -7.31 -2.18 13.93
C ILE A 81 -8.58 -1.50 14.39
N VAL A 82 -9.31 -2.18 15.23
CA VAL A 82 -10.53 -1.66 15.86
C VAL A 82 -10.18 -1.00 17.17
N ILE A 83 -10.47 0.30 17.29
CA ILE A 83 -10.35 1.06 18.52
C ILE A 83 -11.75 1.51 18.94
N PRO A 84 -12.38 0.85 19.92
CA PRO A 84 -13.77 1.13 20.30
C PRO A 84 -14.04 2.56 20.73
N GLY A 85 -13.08 3.22 21.38
CA GLY A 85 -13.18 4.63 21.82
C GLY A 85 -12.91 5.68 20.72
N LEU A 86 -12.60 5.25 19.50
CA LEU A 86 -12.29 6.16 18.41
C LEU A 86 -13.56 6.92 17.94
N LYS A 87 -13.46 8.23 17.76
CA LYS A 87 -14.61 9.07 17.35
C LYS A 87 -14.90 9.05 15.85
N ARG A 88 -13.94 8.60 15.02
CA ARG A 88 -14.06 8.51 13.55
C ARG A 88 -13.07 7.52 12.98
N ASN A 89 -13.44 6.87 11.89
CA ASN A 89 -12.54 6.00 11.13
C ASN A 89 -11.33 6.77 10.56
N LEU A 90 -10.19 6.09 10.51
CA LEU A 90 -8.97 6.51 9.83
C LEU A 90 -8.59 5.45 8.78
N PRO A 91 -9.37 5.29 7.69
CA PRO A 91 -9.25 4.16 6.76
C PRO A 91 -7.87 4.09 6.11
N SER A 92 -7.25 5.24 5.81
CA SER A 92 -5.90 5.31 5.24
C SER A 92 -4.80 4.69 6.11
N LYS A 93 -5.12 4.37 7.37
CA LYS A 93 -4.22 3.73 8.34
C LYS A 93 -4.69 2.33 8.77
N GLY A 94 -5.76 1.82 8.18
CA GLY A 94 -6.39 0.57 8.63
C GLY A 94 -7.01 0.66 10.03
N VAL A 95 -7.23 1.88 10.56
CA VAL A 95 -7.77 2.08 11.91
C VAL A 95 -9.23 2.48 11.82
N VAL A 96 -10.10 1.71 12.47
CA VAL A 96 -11.56 1.87 12.39
C VAL A 96 -12.19 1.91 13.77
N THR A 97 -13.39 2.50 13.84
CA THR A 97 -14.26 2.40 15.01
C THR A 97 -14.89 1.01 15.09
N LEU A 98 -15.50 0.66 16.19
CA LEU A 98 -16.26 -0.58 16.34
C LEU A 98 -17.33 -0.70 15.23
N ASP A 99 -18.16 0.33 15.05
CA ASP A 99 -19.22 0.34 14.03
C ASP A 99 -18.68 0.56 12.60
N GLY A 100 -17.43 0.95 12.47
CA GLY A 100 -16.77 1.21 11.19
C GLY A 100 -16.11 -0.01 10.55
N LEU A 101 -15.93 -1.12 11.30
CA LEU A 101 -15.22 -2.30 10.81
C LEU A 101 -15.96 -2.98 9.64
N VAL A 102 -17.22 -3.33 9.84
CA VAL A 102 -18.00 -4.03 8.80
C VAL A 102 -18.15 -3.19 7.55
N PRO A 103 -18.52 -1.90 7.60
CA PRO A 103 -18.50 -1.04 6.43
C PRO A 103 -17.15 -0.96 5.72
N ALA A 104 -16.04 -0.87 6.46
CA ALA A 104 -14.70 -0.82 5.89
C ALA A 104 -14.32 -2.14 5.20
N LEU A 105 -14.61 -3.28 5.81
CA LEU A 105 -14.43 -4.60 5.22
C LEU A 105 -15.27 -4.76 3.94
N LEU A 106 -16.56 -4.40 3.97
CA LEU A 106 -17.44 -4.47 2.81
C LEU A 106 -16.95 -3.58 1.68
N ALA A 107 -16.47 -2.36 1.98
CA ALA A 107 -15.89 -1.46 1.00
C ALA A 107 -14.65 -2.07 0.33
N GLU A 108 -13.77 -2.75 1.09
CA GLU A 108 -12.65 -3.49 0.54
C GLU A 108 -13.10 -4.67 -0.34
N LEU A 109 -14.16 -5.37 0.06
CA LEU A 109 -14.74 -6.47 -0.72
C LEU A 109 -15.42 -5.98 -2.00
N GLU A 110 -16.12 -4.83 -1.97
CA GLU A 110 -16.78 -4.23 -3.14
C GLU A 110 -15.77 -3.61 -4.12
N THR A 111 -14.75 -2.94 -3.60
CA THR A 111 -13.64 -2.41 -4.43
C THR A 111 -12.98 -3.51 -5.24
N THR A 112 -13.00 -4.74 -4.75
CA THR A 112 -12.46 -5.91 -5.45
C THR A 112 -13.45 -6.55 -6.41
N LYS A 113 -14.77 -6.49 -6.19
CA LYS A 113 -15.72 -6.84 -7.25
C LYS A 113 -15.52 -5.99 -8.51
N ALA A 114 -15.19 -4.71 -8.32
CA ALA A 114 -14.77 -3.82 -9.41
C ALA A 114 -13.37 -4.18 -9.97
N ARG A 115 -12.50 -4.82 -9.18
CA ARG A 115 -11.17 -5.29 -9.61
C ARG A 115 -11.17 -6.70 -10.21
N LEU A 116 -12.06 -7.61 -9.77
CA LEU A 116 -12.23 -8.98 -10.30
C LEU A 116 -13.11 -9.02 -11.56
N ASN A 117 -13.94 -8.01 -11.79
CA ASN A 117 -14.50 -7.67 -13.08
C ASN A 117 -13.80 -6.37 -13.52
N PRO A 118 -12.59 -6.42 -14.09
CA PRO A 118 -12.10 -5.26 -14.80
C PRO A 118 -13.18 -4.97 -15.85
N PRO A 119 -13.66 -3.72 -15.98
CA PRO A 119 -14.43 -3.35 -17.16
C PRO A 119 -13.58 -3.84 -18.33
N THR A 120 -14.13 -4.76 -19.10
CA THR A 120 -13.53 -5.32 -20.31
C THR A 120 -12.84 -4.18 -21.05
N ALA A 121 -11.52 -4.26 -21.12
CA ALA A 121 -10.63 -3.49 -21.96
C ALA A 121 -11.10 -2.07 -22.30
N THR A 122 -10.73 -1.06 -21.50
CA THR A 122 -10.48 0.31 -21.99
C THR A 122 -9.92 1.26 -20.92
N ASN A 123 -9.09 0.81 -19.98
CA ASN A 123 -8.22 1.70 -19.22
C ASN A 123 -6.73 1.37 -19.43
N VAL A 124 -6.35 1.17 -20.68
CA VAL A 124 -4.98 1.37 -21.12
C VAL A 124 -4.75 2.88 -21.09
N GLY A 125 -4.16 3.38 -20.03
CA GLY A 125 -3.82 4.79 -20.01
C GLY A 125 -3.60 5.46 -18.65
N ASN A 126 -3.95 4.82 -17.52
CA ASN A 126 -3.83 5.48 -16.22
C ASN A 126 -2.97 4.70 -15.21
N LEU A 127 -1.90 4.07 -15.69
CA LEU A 127 -0.94 3.39 -14.85
C LEU A 127 0.33 4.23 -14.66
N VAL A 128 0.83 4.34 -13.45
CA VAL A 128 2.17 4.85 -13.15
C VAL A 128 2.99 3.71 -12.57
N PHE A 129 4.12 3.40 -13.16
CA PHE A 129 5.01 2.37 -12.66
C PHE A 129 5.99 2.93 -11.63
N ALA A 130 6.28 2.19 -10.55
CA ALA A 130 7.26 2.56 -9.54
C ALA A 130 8.49 1.64 -9.64
N ALA A 131 9.58 2.17 -10.19
CA ALA A 131 10.91 1.57 -10.21
C ALA A 131 11.65 1.99 -8.93
N MET A 132 11.74 1.10 -7.94
CA MET A 132 12.28 1.47 -6.63
C MET A 132 12.83 0.25 -5.87
N PRO A 133 13.71 0.46 -4.86
CA PRO A 133 14.10 -0.62 -3.95
C PRO A 133 12.91 -1.15 -3.14
N PHE A 134 12.88 -2.47 -2.87
CA PHE A 134 11.79 -3.12 -2.12
C PHE A 134 12.08 -3.26 -0.62
N ALA A 135 13.12 -2.59 -0.11
CA ALA A 135 13.47 -2.66 1.30
C ALA A 135 12.43 -1.90 2.17
N PRO A 136 12.16 -2.37 3.42
CA PRO A 136 11.12 -1.82 4.28
C PRO A 136 11.18 -0.30 4.51
N GLN A 137 12.38 0.29 4.52
CA GLN A 137 12.56 1.73 4.69
C GLN A 137 11.99 2.59 3.55
N TYR A 138 11.65 1.98 2.39
CA TYR A 138 11.07 2.68 1.22
C TYR A 138 9.57 2.42 1.05
N GLU A 139 8.96 1.61 1.90
CA GLU A 139 7.52 1.31 1.81
C GLU A 139 6.66 2.59 1.92
N ASP A 140 7.00 3.49 2.84
CA ASP A 140 6.29 4.77 2.99
C ASP A 140 6.38 5.64 1.73
N VAL A 141 7.49 5.58 1.00
CA VAL A 141 7.66 6.30 -0.27
C VAL A 141 6.65 5.81 -1.30
N PHE A 142 6.48 4.50 -1.40
CA PHE A 142 5.49 3.90 -2.29
C PHE A 142 4.05 4.18 -1.84
N PHE A 143 3.70 3.79 -0.62
CA PHE A 143 2.32 3.81 -0.15
C PHE A 143 1.79 5.21 0.14
N ILE A 144 2.64 6.14 0.62
CA ILE A 144 2.21 7.47 1.02
C ILE A 144 2.47 8.50 -0.09
N ALA A 145 3.67 8.48 -0.72
CA ALA A 145 4.03 9.52 -1.68
C ALA A 145 3.64 9.17 -3.13
N MET A 146 4.11 8.02 -3.65
CA MET A 146 3.92 7.68 -5.06
C MET A 146 2.45 7.36 -5.38
N ARG A 147 1.79 6.58 -4.54
CA ARG A 147 0.35 6.29 -4.73
C ARG A 147 -0.50 7.54 -4.65
N TYR A 148 -0.29 8.37 -3.62
CA TYR A 148 -0.98 9.66 -3.52
C TYR A 148 -0.77 10.51 -4.78
N ALA A 149 0.46 10.61 -5.28
CA ALA A 149 0.75 11.41 -6.46
C ALA A 149 0.04 10.90 -7.73
N ALA A 150 -0.02 9.59 -7.93
CA ALA A 150 -0.74 8.97 -9.04
C ALA A 150 -2.26 9.23 -8.93
N GLU A 151 -2.83 9.09 -7.75
CA GLU A 151 -4.25 9.36 -7.48
C GLU A 151 -4.64 10.81 -7.83
N GLN A 152 -3.73 11.79 -7.65
CA GLN A 152 -4.00 13.20 -7.99
C GLN A 152 -4.16 13.48 -9.49
N VAL A 153 -3.79 12.51 -10.35
CA VAL A 153 -3.99 12.57 -11.81
C VAL A 153 -4.96 11.49 -12.31
N GLY A 154 -5.69 10.85 -11.38
CA GLY A 154 -6.62 9.75 -11.71
C GLY A 154 -5.93 8.48 -12.17
N ALA A 155 -4.66 8.27 -11.79
CA ALA A 155 -3.88 7.10 -12.14
C ALA A 155 -3.69 6.16 -10.93
N VAL A 156 -3.32 4.90 -11.22
CA VAL A 156 -2.94 3.90 -10.23
C VAL A 156 -1.44 3.70 -10.25
N CYS A 157 -0.78 3.83 -9.10
CA CYS A 157 0.64 3.51 -8.98
C CYS A 157 0.82 2.02 -8.65
N THR A 158 1.66 1.33 -9.41
CA THR A 158 1.98 -0.07 -9.17
C THR A 158 3.48 -0.34 -9.15
N ARG A 159 3.85 -1.41 -8.47
CA ARG A 159 5.20 -1.98 -8.34
C ARG A 159 5.12 -3.46 -8.72
N VAL A 160 6.17 -4.05 -9.33
CA VAL A 160 6.10 -5.42 -9.84
C VAL A 160 5.87 -6.46 -8.74
N ASP A 161 6.45 -6.27 -7.55
CA ASP A 161 6.29 -7.18 -6.41
C ASP A 161 4.86 -7.20 -5.81
N ARG A 162 3.99 -6.29 -6.24
CA ARG A 162 2.58 -6.18 -5.83
C ARG A 162 1.60 -6.70 -6.88
N ARG A 163 2.12 -7.40 -7.89
CA ARG A 163 1.29 -8.04 -8.92
C ARG A 163 1.52 -9.54 -8.96
N GLU A 164 0.44 -10.27 -9.06
CA GLU A 164 0.50 -11.69 -9.42
C GLU A 164 0.62 -11.79 -10.95
N PHE A 165 1.62 -12.51 -11.42
CA PHE A 165 1.84 -12.77 -12.84
C PHE A 165 2.38 -14.19 -13.05
N GLN A 166 2.17 -14.72 -14.25
CA GLN A 166 2.75 -15.99 -14.68
C GLN A 166 3.82 -15.71 -15.74
N GLY A 167 5.00 -16.25 -15.54
CA GLY A 167 6.09 -16.11 -16.51
C GLY A 167 7.32 -15.39 -15.96
N ASN A 168 8.05 -14.71 -16.86
CA ASN A 168 9.30 -14.04 -16.53
C ASN A 168 9.02 -12.65 -15.91
N VAL A 169 9.61 -12.38 -14.76
CA VAL A 169 9.48 -11.09 -14.06
C VAL A 169 9.96 -9.91 -14.92
N VAL A 170 10.97 -10.09 -15.76
CA VAL A 170 11.48 -9.02 -16.63
C VAL A 170 10.47 -8.64 -17.71
N ASP A 171 9.78 -9.63 -18.27
CA ASP A 171 8.73 -9.38 -19.28
C ASP A 171 7.56 -8.62 -18.67
N GLU A 172 7.17 -8.96 -17.42
CA GLU A 172 6.13 -8.24 -16.68
C GLU A 172 6.54 -6.81 -16.40
N ILE A 173 7.76 -6.56 -15.90
CA ILE A 173 8.30 -5.21 -15.68
C ILE A 173 8.27 -4.39 -16.97
N GLN A 174 8.74 -4.97 -18.07
CA GLN A 174 8.73 -4.29 -19.38
C GLN A 174 7.31 -3.97 -19.86
N SER A 175 6.34 -4.87 -19.62
CA SER A 175 4.93 -4.63 -19.95
C SER A 175 4.36 -3.49 -19.11
N LEU A 176 4.58 -3.51 -17.81
CA LEU A 176 4.15 -2.44 -16.90
C LEU A 176 4.70 -1.08 -17.30
N ILE A 177 5.99 -1.01 -17.65
CA ILE A 177 6.61 0.24 -18.12
C ILE A 177 6.01 0.68 -19.45
N ARG A 178 5.79 -0.24 -20.41
CA ARG A 178 5.15 0.10 -21.70
C ARG A 178 3.74 0.65 -21.52
N GLU A 179 2.97 0.05 -20.64
CA GLU A 179 1.57 0.42 -20.38
C GLU A 179 1.43 1.69 -19.53
N SER A 180 2.46 2.06 -18.76
CA SER A 180 2.39 3.21 -17.87
C SER A 180 2.44 4.54 -18.61
N ILE A 181 1.73 5.55 -18.09
CA ILE A 181 1.77 6.94 -18.57
C ILE A 181 3.02 7.68 -18.08
N ALA A 182 3.57 7.25 -16.96
CA ALA A 182 4.80 7.79 -16.35
C ALA A 182 5.46 6.75 -15.46
N VAL A 183 6.71 6.98 -15.08
CA VAL A 183 7.47 6.14 -14.16
C VAL A 183 8.02 6.99 -13.02
N PHE A 184 7.73 6.60 -11.78
CA PHE A 184 8.46 7.08 -10.60
C PHE A 184 9.72 6.24 -10.43
N VAL A 185 10.85 6.90 -10.20
CA VAL A 185 12.15 6.23 -10.08
C VAL A 185 12.80 6.63 -8.77
N ASP A 186 12.99 5.69 -7.85
CA ASP A 186 13.75 5.93 -6.61
C ASP A 186 15.17 5.40 -6.74
N LEU A 187 16.11 6.31 -6.86
CA LEU A 187 17.54 6.05 -7.04
C LEU A 187 18.32 5.91 -5.71
N SER A 188 17.65 5.84 -4.57
CA SER A 188 18.29 5.94 -3.25
C SER A 188 19.40 4.93 -3.00
N GLU A 189 19.32 3.73 -3.56
CA GLU A 189 20.35 2.70 -3.42
C GLU A 189 21.09 2.40 -4.74
N ALA A 190 20.76 3.11 -5.81
CA ALA A 190 21.29 2.84 -7.16
C ALA A 190 21.26 1.35 -7.55
N LYS A 191 20.18 0.63 -7.16
CA LYS A 191 20.05 -0.81 -7.41
C LYS A 191 20.13 -1.11 -8.92
N PRO A 192 20.86 -2.14 -9.34
CA PRO A 192 20.99 -2.50 -10.76
C PRO A 192 19.64 -2.71 -11.47
N ASN A 193 18.66 -3.33 -10.79
CA ASN A 193 17.31 -3.52 -11.33
C ASN A 193 16.59 -2.18 -11.56
N VAL A 194 16.65 -1.26 -10.61
CA VAL A 194 16.06 0.09 -10.76
C VAL A 194 16.71 0.86 -11.92
N LEU A 195 18.03 0.74 -12.06
CA LEU A 195 18.75 1.37 -13.18
C LEU A 195 18.36 0.76 -14.53
N TYR A 196 18.19 -0.56 -14.60
CA TYR A 196 17.69 -1.26 -15.79
C TYR A 196 16.28 -0.77 -16.18
N GLU A 197 15.35 -0.75 -15.21
CA GLU A 197 13.98 -0.28 -15.40
C GLU A 197 13.94 1.19 -15.86
N THR A 198 14.78 2.02 -15.26
CA THR A 198 14.95 3.44 -15.63
C THR A 198 15.44 3.58 -17.07
N GLY A 199 16.50 2.85 -17.45
CA GLY A 199 17.03 2.86 -18.80
C GLY A 199 16.01 2.42 -19.83
N TYR A 200 15.22 1.39 -19.51
CA TYR A 200 14.15 0.91 -20.37
C TYR A 200 13.03 1.93 -20.54
N ALA A 201 12.61 2.59 -19.44
CA ALA A 201 11.62 3.66 -19.49
C ALA A 201 12.08 4.86 -20.33
N HIS A 202 13.36 5.26 -20.20
CA HIS A 202 13.96 6.33 -21.01
C HIS A 202 14.02 5.97 -22.50
N ALA A 203 14.37 4.73 -22.83
CA ALA A 203 14.40 4.25 -24.22
C ALA A 203 13.00 4.33 -24.88
N LEU A 204 11.95 4.12 -24.09
CA LEU A 204 10.55 4.27 -24.50
C LEU A 204 10.05 5.72 -24.43
N LYS A 205 10.89 6.68 -24.08
CA LYS A 205 10.56 8.11 -23.90
C LYS A 205 9.41 8.34 -22.91
N LYS A 206 9.29 7.47 -21.89
CA LYS A 206 8.31 7.65 -20.83
C LYS A 206 8.70 8.85 -19.95
N PRO A 207 7.75 9.67 -19.49
CA PRO A 207 7.99 10.64 -18.45
C PRO A 207 8.51 9.94 -17.18
N CYS A 208 9.75 10.25 -16.78
CA CYS A 208 10.39 9.67 -15.58
C CYS A 208 10.58 10.76 -14.52
N ILE A 209 10.08 10.50 -13.33
CA ILE A 209 10.19 11.41 -12.19
C ILE A 209 11.12 10.79 -11.17
N HIS A 210 12.37 11.31 -11.12
CA HIS A 210 13.44 10.76 -10.27
C HIS A 210 13.40 11.36 -8.89
N ILE A 211 13.58 10.51 -7.88
CA ILE A 211 13.75 10.87 -6.46
C ILE A 211 14.93 10.13 -5.87
N CYS A 212 15.48 10.65 -4.78
CA CYS A 212 16.60 10.05 -4.07
C CYS A 212 16.66 10.54 -2.62
N SER A 213 16.85 9.62 -1.67
CA SER A 213 17.07 9.95 -0.24
C SER A 213 18.55 10.07 0.13
N THR A 214 19.45 9.54 -0.71
CA THR A 214 20.90 9.54 -0.48
C THR A 214 21.59 10.70 -1.22
N SER A 215 22.92 10.82 -1.08
CA SER A 215 23.67 11.82 -1.83
C SER A 215 23.68 11.50 -3.32
N LEU A 216 23.35 12.50 -4.15
CA LEU A 216 23.34 12.36 -5.60
C LEU A 216 24.73 12.04 -6.17
N GLU A 217 25.81 12.46 -5.49
CA GLU A 217 27.20 12.20 -5.88
C GLU A 217 27.56 10.72 -5.92
N LYS A 218 26.75 9.87 -5.24
CA LYS A 218 26.90 8.41 -5.22
C LYS A 218 26.21 7.71 -6.41
N LEU A 219 25.45 8.47 -7.20
CA LEU A 219 24.76 7.92 -8.36
C LEU A 219 25.73 7.73 -9.53
N PRO A 220 25.51 6.70 -10.38
CA PRO A 220 26.22 6.54 -11.64
C PRO A 220 26.12 7.81 -12.49
N PHE A 221 27.18 8.11 -13.26
CA PHE A 221 27.26 9.30 -14.10
C PHE A 221 26.06 9.47 -15.04
N ASP A 222 25.57 8.38 -15.62
CA ASP A 222 24.46 8.40 -16.59
C ASP A 222 23.13 8.82 -15.97
N VAL A 223 22.95 8.66 -14.65
CA VAL A 223 21.72 9.03 -13.94
C VAL A 223 21.85 10.31 -13.12
N TYR A 224 23.07 10.71 -12.76
CA TYR A 224 23.35 11.94 -12.01
C TYR A 224 22.85 13.20 -12.72
N GLN A 225 22.83 13.21 -14.05
CA GLN A 225 22.43 14.36 -14.86
C GLN A 225 20.90 14.60 -14.89
N TRP A 226 20.12 13.66 -14.40
CA TRP A 226 18.67 13.77 -14.41
C TRP A 226 18.18 14.64 -13.25
N LYS A 227 17.17 15.48 -13.53
CA LYS A 227 16.53 16.29 -12.49
C LYS A 227 15.92 15.39 -11.42
N THR A 228 16.60 15.22 -10.29
CA THR A 228 16.22 14.33 -9.20
C THR A 228 15.77 15.14 -7.98
N THR A 229 14.57 14.84 -7.46
CA THR A 229 14.09 15.42 -6.20
C THR A 229 14.72 14.68 -5.03
N LYS A 230 15.39 15.43 -4.17
CA LYS A 230 15.91 14.91 -2.91
C LYS A 230 14.80 14.84 -1.86
N TYR A 231 14.71 13.71 -1.14
CA TYR A 231 13.74 13.56 -0.06
C TYR A 231 14.38 13.05 1.23
N HIS A 232 13.65 13.22 2.34
CA HIS A 232 14.04 12.72 3.65
C HIS A 232 12.96 11.78 4.20
N PRO A 233 13.32 10.63 4.79
CA PRO A 233 12.36 9.64 5.30
C PRO A 233 11.29 10.22 6.25
N GLY A 234 11.64 11.21 7.08
CA GLY A 234 10.68 11.86 7.98
C GLY A 234 9.71 12.87 7.33
N GLN A 235 9.76 13.08 6.00
CA GLN A 235 8.98 14.11 5.29
C GLN A 235 8.25 13.57 4.06
N ILE A 236 7.83 12.32 4.08
CA ILE A 236 7.23 11.62 2.93
C ILE A 236 5.93 12.29 2.44
N HIS A 237 5.15 12.90 3.32
CA HIS A 237 3.95 13.66 2.93
C HIS A 237 4.26 14.88 2.04
N LYS A 238 5.41 15.53 2.24
CA LYS A 238 5.87 16.63 1.37
C LYS A 238 6.29 16.11 0.01
N LEU A 239 7.00 14.97 0.00
CA LEU A 239 7.38 14.29 -1.23
C LEU A 239 6.15 13.96 -2.08
N GLY A 240 5.07 13.43 -1.47
CA GLY A 240 3.84 13.10 -2.19
C GLY A 240 3.24 14.30 -2.94
N LYS A 241 3.19 15.48 -2.30
CA LYS A 241 2.71 16.71 -2.94
C LYS A 241 3.62 17.16 -4.10
N GLU A 242 4.93 17.07 -3.91
CA GLU A 242 5.90 17.43 -4.96
C GLU A 242 5.81 16.47 -6.15
N LEU A 243 5.72 15.16 -5.90
CA LEU A 243 5.53 14.16 -6.95
C LEU A 243 4.25 14.37 -7.72
N ALA A 244 3.15 14.71 -7.04
CA ALA A 244 1.87 15.01 -7.68
C ALA A 244 1.98 16.20 -8.65
N GLN A 245 2.66 17.27 -8.24
CA GLN A 245 2.87 18.42 -9.11
C GLN A 245 3.76 18.07 -10.31
N ARG A 246 4.89 17.39 -10.06
CA ARG A 246 5.81 16.98 -11.15
C ARG A 246 5.15 16.01 -12.13
N LEU A 247 4.29 15.13 -11.64
CA LEU A 247 3.54 14.21 -12.51
C LEU A 247 2.54 14.96 -13.39
N LYS A 248 1.81 15.92 -12.83
CA LYS A 248 0.91 16.81 -13.61
C LYS A 248 1.69 17.56 -14.69
N ASP A 249 2.81 18.16 -14.32
CA ASP A 249 3.66 18.93 -15.26
C ASP A 249 4.24 18.04 -16.37
N ALA A 250 4.54 16.77 -16.07
CA ALA A 250 5.10 15.82 -17.02
C ALA A 250 4.06 15.22 -17.98
N LEU A 251 2.77 15.31 -17.64
CA LEU A 251 1.65 14.81 -18.45
C LEU A 251 0.90 15.91 -19.21
N ALA A 252 1.23 17.19 -18.92
CA ALA A 252 0.66 18.36 -19.60
C ALA A 252 1.29 18.57 -20.98
#